data_4dba60bd34a6c5c291bea7141e3fd41e
#
_entry.id   4dba60bd34a6c5c291bea7141e3fd41e
#
_cell.length_a   1.000
_cell.length_b   1.000
_cell.length_c   1.000
_cell.angle_alpha   90.00
_cell.angle_beta   90.00
_cell.angle_gamma   90.00
#
_symmetry.space_group_name_H-M   'P 1'
#
loop_
_entity.id
_entity.type
_entity.pdbx_description
1 polymer ?
#
loop_
_entity_poly.entity_id
_entity_poly.type
_entity_poly.pdbx_seq_one_letter_code
_entity_poly.pdbx_strand_id
1 'polypeptide(L)'
;MIKVGINGFGRIGRMVFRAAVENFSDDIQIVGINDLLEADYLAYMLKYDSVHGIFKHDIQVEGNYLIVDGNKIRLTAEMDPANLKWDEVGADIVVESTGLFLEDAKARKHIEAGAKKVIMSAPSKDSTPMFVYGVNDKTYAGQDIISNASCTTNCLAPISKVLNDKFGIKRGLMTTIHAATATQKTVDGPSKKDWRGGRGILENMIPSSTGAAKAVGKVLPELNGKLTGMSVRVPTSDVSFVDLTCELNTECTYDQICAAMKEAAEGELKGILGYTDEAVVSTDFRDDARTSIFDAKAGIQLDGTFVKVCSWYDNEWGYSNKVLEMARVIAK
;
A
#
# COMPACT_ATOMS: atom_id res chain seq x y z
N MET A 1 -8.00 15.36 16.48
CA MET A 1 -8.26 14.93 15.09
C MET A 1 -7.02 15.27 14.27
N ILE A 2 -6.44 14.30 13.60
CA ILE A 2 -5.23 14.45 12.78
C ILE A 2 -5.65 15.05 11.43
N LYS A 3 -5.05 16.16 11.05
CA LYS A 3 -5.36 16.83 9.79
C LYS A 3 -4.40 16.35 8.70
N VAL A 4 -4.94 15.78 7.63
CA VAL A 4 -4.18 15.17 6.55
C VAL A 4 -4.37 15.92 5.24
N GLY A 5 -3.26 16.28 4.59
CA GLY A 5 -3.20 16.72 3.21
C GLY A 5 -2.87 15.56 2.28
N ILE A 6 -3.37 15.59 1.05
CA ILE A 6 -3.07 14.59 0.01
C ILE A 6 -2.44 15.30 -1.19
N ASN A 7 -1.23 14.90 -1.57
CA ASN A 7 -0.58 15.34 -2.79
C ASN A 7 -0.66 14.24 -3.85
N GLY A 8 -1.41 14.48 -4.93
CA GLY A 8 -1.75 13.49 -5.94
C GLY A 8 -3.06 12.76 -5.65
N PHE A 9 -4.09 13.02 -6.43
CA PHE A 9 -5.43 12.44 -6.27
C PHE A 9 -5.70 11.33 -7.29
N GLY A 10 -4.65 10.55 -7.58
CA GLY A 10 -4.71 9.31 -8.38
C GLY A 10 -5.42 8.18 -7.64
N ARG A 11 -5.20 6.93 -8.04
CA ARG A 11 -5.84 5.76 -7.39
C ARG A 11 -5.63 5.76 -5.88
N ILE A 12 -4.38 5.82 -5.41
CA ILE A 12 -4.07 5.72 -3.97
C ILE A 12 -4.56 6.96 -3.22
N GLY A 13 -4.36 8.17 -3.74
CA GLY A 13 -4.86 9.38 -3.07
C GLY A 13 -6.38 9.36 -2.86
N ARG A 14 -7.15 8.88 -3.86
CA ARG A 14 -8.60 8.72 -3.71
C ARG A 14 -9.00 7.62 -2.73
N MET A 15 -8.27 6.50 -2.71
CA MET A 15 -8.57 5.42 -1.74
C MET A 15 -8.19 5.83 -0.32
N VAL A 16 -7.09 6.57 -0.13
CA VAL A 16 -6.76 7.19 1.17
C VAL A 16 -7.87 8.13 1.61
N PHE A 17 -8.41 8.96 0.70
CA PHE A 17 -9.52 9.84 1.00
C PHE A 17 -10.78 9.06 1.41
N ARG A 18 -11.22 8.08 0.61
CA ARG A 18 -12.39 7.25 0.91
C ARG A 18 -12.22 6.52 2.24
N ALA A 19 -11.07 5.89 2.46
CA ALA A 19 -10.78 5.21 3.71
C ALA A 19 -10.80 6.16 4.92
N ALA A 20 -10.29 7.38 4.77
CA ALA A 20 -10.34 8.39 5.84
C ALA A 20 -11.77 8.72 6.24
N VAL A 21 -12.69 8.85 5.28
CA VAL A 21 -14.10 9.15 5.54
C VAL A 21 -14.84 7.93 6.09
N GLU A 22 -14.60 6.73 5.54
CA GLU A 22 -15.36 5.53 5.89
C GLU A 22 -14.85 4.82 7.15
N ASN A 23 -13.53 4.80 7.39
CA ASN A 23 -12.91 3.97 8.43
C ASN A 23 -12.19 4.77 9.52
N PHE A 24 -11.92 6.07 9.32
CA PHE A 24 -11.08 6.87 10.22
C PHE A 24 -11.69 8.25 10.56
N SER A 25 -12.98 8.45 10.30
CA SER A 25 -13.66 9.73 10.49
C SER A 25 -13.64 10.26 11.93
N ASP A 26 -13.42 9.38 12.92
CA ASP A 26 -13.38 9.75 14.33
C ASP A 26 -12.09 10.52 14.71
N ASP A 27 -10.99 10.29 14.00
CA ASP A 27 -9.68 10.82 14.39
C ASP A 27 -8.83 11.38 13.25
N ILE A 28 -9.21 11.17 11.97
CA ILE A 28 -8.53 11.72 10.80
C ILE A 28 -9.50 12.60 9.98
N GLN A 29 -9.02 13.78 9.60
CA GLN A 29 -9.73 14.69 8.70
C GLN A 29 -8.84 15.05 7.51
N ILE A 30 -9.35 14.89 6.29
CA ILE A 30 -8.70 15.43 5.09
C ILE A 30 -9.01 16.92 5.00
N VAL A 31 -7.97 17.76 4.92
CA VAL A 31 -8.08 19.22 4.93
C VAL A 31 -7.66 19.88 3.61
N GLY A 32 -6.92 19.17 2.78
CA GLY A 32 -6.46 19.69 1.49
C GLY A 32 -6.07 18.58 0.54
N ILE A 33 -6.25 18.82 -0.75
CA ILE A 33 -5.86 17.94 -1.85
C ILE A 33 -5.14 18.80 -2.90
N ASN A 34 -4.03 18.30 -3.39
CA ASN A 34 -3.36 18.88 -4.55
C ASN A 34 -3.39 17.89 -5.71
N ASP A 35 -3.90 18.34 -6.83
CA ASP A 35 -3.84 17.63 -8.12
C ASP A 35 -3.96 18.64 -9.26
N LEU A 36 -3.42 18.33 -10.45
CA LEU A 36 -3.39 19.27 -11.58
C LEU A 36 -4.70 19.28 -12.39
N LEU A 37 -5.68 18.49 -12.00
CA LEU A 37 -6.97 18.36 -12.66
C LEU A 37 -8.00 19.35 -12.08
N GLU A 38 -9.03 19.65 -12.87
CA GLU A 38 -10.13 20.53 -12.49
C GLU A 38 -10.97 19.95 -11.34
N ALA A 39 -11.47 20.82 -10.47
CA ALA A 39 -12.20 20.46 -9.26
C ALA A 39 -13.42 19.54 -9.52
N ASP A 40 -14.24 19.86 -10.54
CA ASP A 40 -15.40 19.06 -10.92
C ASP A 40 -15.01 17.65 -11.37
N TYR A 41 -13.86 17.53 -12.06
CA TYR A 41 -13.36 16.23 -12.48
C TYR A 41 -12.80 15.42 -11.30
N LEU A 42 -12.16 16.06 -10.34
CA LEU A 42 -11.72 15.40 -9.09
C LEU A 42 -12.93 14.88 -8.30
N ALA A 43 -14.00 15.68 -8.20
CA ALA A 43 -15.25 15.27 -7.57
C ALA A 43 -15.90 14.08 -8.31
N TYR A 44 -15.94 14.12 -9.64
CA TYR A 44 -16.42 13.01 -10.46
C TYR A 44 -15.63 11.72 -10.22
N MET A 45 -14.29 11.79 -10.25
CA MET A 45 -13.45 10.62 -10.02
C MET A 45 -13.51 10.09 -8.58
N LEU A 46 -13.77 10.95 -7.59
CA LEU A 46 -14.00 10.51 -6.22
C LEU A 46 -15.32 9.75 -6.11
N LYS A 47 -16.37 10.25 -6.78
CA LYS A 47 -17.71 9.68 -6.73
C LYS A 47 -17.80 8.33 -7.43
N TYR A 48 -17.24 8.21 -8.62
CA TYR A 48 -17.39 7.03 -9.47
C TYR A 48 -16.08 6.29 -9.61
N ASP A 49 -16.07 5.02 -9.24
CA ASP A 49 -14.92 4.14 -9.34
C ASP A 49 -15.32 2.77 -9.89
N SER A 50 -14.60 2.29 -10.90
CA SER A 50 -14.93 1.02 -11.56
C SER A 50 -14.61 -0.20 -10.70
N VAL A 51 -13.75 -0.06 -9.69
CA VAL A 51 -13.33 -1.15 -8.79
C VAL A 51 -14.12 -1.12 -7.49
N HIS A 52 -14.10 0.05 -6.81
CA HIS A 52 -14.68 0.24 -5.48
C HIS A 52 -16.10 0.82 -5.51
N GLY A 53 -16.69 0.98 -6.71
CA GLY A 53 -18.08 1.45 -6.87
C GLY A 53 -18.30 2.92 -6.55
N ILE A 54 -19.56 3.26 -6.35
CA ILE A 54 -19.98 4.64 -6.08
C ILE A 54 -19.70 4.98 -4.62
N PHE A 55 -18.96 6.07 -4.40
CA PHE A 55 -18.77 6.65 -3.06
C PHE A 55 -20.06 7.30 -2.58
N LYS A 56 -20.67 6.74 -1.53
CA LYS A 56 -22.03 7.06 -1.08
C LYS A 56 -22.08 8.23 -0.08
N HIS A 57 -21.39 9.31 -0.41
CA HIS A 57 -21.32 10.54 0.38
C HIS A 57 -21.77 11.72 -0.46
N ASP A 58 -22.25 12.77 0.17
CA ASP A 58 -22.59 14.02 -0.52
C ASP A 58 -21.31 14.72 -0.96
N ILE A 59 -21.20 15.01 -2.26
CA ILE A 59 -20.03 15.65 -2.85
C ILE A 59 -20.45 16.89 -3.61
N GLN A 60 -19.92 18.03 -3.23
CA GLN A 60 -20.15 19.32 -3.87
C GLN A 60 -18.82 20.01 -4.18
N VAL A 61 -18.82 20.93 -5.13
CA VAL A 61 -17.69 21.78 -5.48
C VAL A 61 -18.09 23.24 -5.36
N GLU A 62 -17.32 24.02 -4.60
CA GLU A 62 -17.50 25.46 -4.47
C GLU A 62 -16.14 26.17 -4.70
N GLY A 63 -15.96 26.70 -5.91
CA GLY A 63 -14.69 27.32 -6.28
C GLY A 63 -13.52 26.31 -6.18
N ASN A 64 -12.55 26.60 -5.34
CA ASN A 64 -11.38 25.74 -5.09
C ASN A 64 -11.57 24.85 -3.84
N TYR A 65 -12.80 24.50 -3.51
CA TYR A 65 -13.10 23.60 -2.41
C TYR A 65 -13.92 22.41 -2.89
N LEU A 66 -13.50 21.22 -2.46
CA LEU A 66 -14.33 20.03 -2.45
C LEU A 66 -15.05 19.97 -1.10
N ILE A 67 -16.36 19.74 -1.12
CA ILE A 67 -17.17 19.63 0.09
C ILE A 67 -17.71 18.20 0.13
N VAL A 68 -17.34 17.45 1.17
CA VAL A 68 -17.83 16.08 1.38
C VAL A 68 -18.51 16.02 2.74
N ASP A 69 -19.79 15.68 2.74
CA ASP A 69 -20.66 15.66 3.94
C ASP A 69 -20.53 16.96 4.76
N GLY A 70 -20.48 18.10 4.07
CA GLY A 70 -20.35 19.42 4.68
C GLY A 70 -18.93 19.81 5.11
N ASN A 71 -17.94 18.91 5.04
CA ASN A 71 -16.55 19.22 5.34
C ASN A 71 -15.86 19.85 4.13
N LYS A 72 -15.31 21.04 4.31
CA LYS A 72 -14.58 21.77 3.26
C LYS A 72 -13.12 21.28 3.17
N ILE A 73 -12.69 20.88 1.98
CA ILE A 73 -11.35 20.42 1.64
C ILE A 73 -10.79 21.36 0.58
N ARG A 74 -9.68 22.02 0.87
CA ARG A 74 -9.04 22.94 -0.09
C ARG A 74 -8.45 22.16 -1.26
N LEU A 75 -8.74 22.61 -2.48
CA LEU A 75 -8.10 22.09 -3.70
C LEU A 75 -7.02 23.07 -4.18
N THR A 76 -5.90 22.51 -4.60
CA THR A 76 -4.78 23.25 -5.23
C THR A 76 -4.31 22.51 -6.48
N ALA A 77 -3.67 23.23 -7.41
CA ALA A 77 -3.12 22.68 -8.66
C ALA A 77 -1.66 23.13 -8.83
N GLU A 78 -0.83 22.79 -7.84
CA GLU A 78 0.58 23.20 -7.77
C GLU A 78 1.50 22.05 -8.19
N MET A 79 2.44 22.35 -9.10
CA MET A 79 3.45 21.38 -9.54
C MET A 79 4.60 21.25 -8.51
N ASP A 80 4.97 22.35 -7.85
CA ASP A 80 6.02 22.33 -6.83
C ASP A 80 5.40 22.25 -5.42
N PRO A 81 5.66 21.17 -4.67
CA PRO A 81 5.11 20.98 -3.33
C PRO A 81 5.46 22.10 -2.34
N ALA A 82 6.56 22.84 -2.56
CA ALA A 82 6.95 23.98 -1.72
C ALA A 82 5.92 25.13 -1.71
N ASN A 83 5.05 25.20 -2.72
CA ASN A 83 4.03 26.25 -2.86
C ASN A 83 2.66 25.85 -2.28
N LEU A 84 2.52 24.67 -1.68
CA LEU A 84 1.24 24.11 -1.29
C LEU A 84 0.63 24.73 -0.03
N LYS A 85 1.44 25.46 0.77
CA LYS A 85 0.98 26.18 1.96
C LYS A 85 0.08 25.32 2.86
N TRP A 86 0.59 24.19 3.31
CA TRP A 86 -0.13 23.25 4.17
C TRP A 86 -0.50 23.83 5.53
N ASP A 87 0.27 24.83 5.99
CA ASP A 87 0.01 25.60 7.21
C ASP A 87 -1.31 26.36 7.15
N GLU A 88 -1.74 26.89 5.99
CA GLU A 88 -3.03 27.61 5.83
C GLU A 88 -4.24 26.71 6.11
N VAL A 89 -4.12 25.40 5.89
CA VAL A 89 -5.17 24.42 6.22
C VAL A 89 -4.87 23.64 7.49
N GLY A 90 -3.74 23.90 8.10
CA GLY A 90 -3.28 23.26 9.33
C GLY A 90 -3.02 21.77 9.17
N ALA A 91 -2.53 21.32 8.02
CA ALA A 91 -2.21 19.92 7.79
C ALA A 91 -1.08 19.45 8.71
N ASP A 92 -1.33 18.45 9.52
CA ASP A 92 -0.32 17.81 10.36
C ASP A 92 0.56 16.87 9.54
N ILE A 93 -0.07 16.11 8.65
CA ILE A 93 0.58 15.06 7.84
C ILE A 93 0.20 15.26 6.38
N VAL A 94 1.16 15.07 5.48
CA VAL A 94 0.89 14.98 4.05
C VAL A 94 1.14 13.57 3.56
N VAL A 95 0.16 12.99 2.88
CA VAL A 95 0.32 11.76 2.10
C VAL A 95 0.78 12.14 0.69
N GLU A 96 2.02 11.78 0.38
CA GLU A 96 2.62 11.96 -0.95
C GLU A 96 2.27 10.75 -1.84
N SER A 97 1.34 10.93 -2.76
CA SER A 97 0.80 9.86 -3.62
C SER A 97 0.93 10.14 -5.12
N THR A 98 1.78 11.11 -5.51
CA THR A 98 2.08 11.36 -6.93
C THR A 98 3.06 10.34 -7.53
N GLY A 99 3.90 9.71 -6.69
CA GLY A 99 5.00 8.86 -7.12
C GLY A 99 6.24 9.62 -7.63
N LEU A 100 6.25 10.95 -7.53
CA LEU A 100 7.33 11.81 -8.03
C LEU A 100 8.34 12.19 -6.93
N PHE A 101 7.88 12.40 -5.70
CA PHE A 101 8.66 12.94 -4.59
C PHE A 101 9.01 11.84 -3.58
N LEU A 102 9.76 10.82 -4.04
CA LEU A 102 10.07 9.59 -3.28
C LEU A 102 11.48 9.57 -2.68
N GLU A 103 12.07 10.72 -2.48
CA GLU A 103 13.36 10.94 -1.82
C GLU A 103 13.17 12.00 -0.72
N ASP A 104 13.90 11.91 0.40
CA ASP A 104 13.77 12.85 1.52
C ASP A 104 13.82 14.31 1.03
N ALA A 105 14.86 14.67 0.26
CA ALA A 105 15.03 16.04 -0.22
C ALA A 105 13.85 16.56 -1.06
N LYS A 106 13.14 15.67 -1.76
CA LYS A 106 11.97 16.06 -2.55
C LYS A 106 10.71 16.15 -1.71
N ALA A 107 10.49 15.18 -0.82
CA ALA A 107 9.34 15.14 0.06
C ALA A 107 9.40 16.23 1.13
N ARG A 108 10.61 16.67 1.51
CA ARG A 108 10.84 17.76 2.47
C ARG A 108 10.25 19.09 2.04
N LYS A 109 10.00 19.30 0.76
CA LYS A 109 9.26 20.46 0.26
C LYS A 109 7.87 20.59 0.87
N HIS A 110 7.23 19.48 1.25
CA HIS A 110 5.97 19.54 1.99
C HIS A 110 6.13 20.06 3.41
N ILE A 111 7.27 19.76 4.05
CA ILE A 111 7.61 20.33 5.37
C ILE A 111 7.86 21.84 5.22
N GLU A 112 8.61 22.25 4.19
CA GLU A 112 8.86 23.67 3.87
C GLU A 112 7.55 24.41 3.57
N ALA A 113 6.55 23.74 3.02
CA ALA A 113 5.21 24.26 2.78
C ALA A 113 4.29 24.21 4.02
N GLY A 114 4.81 23.86 5.20
CA GLY A 114 4.11 23.94 6.48
C GLY A 114 3.49 22.65 7.01
N ALA A 115 3.68 21.49 6.35
CA ALA A 115 3.31 20.20 6.93
C ALA A 115 4.29 19.81 8.05
N LYS A 116 3.82 19.07 9.07
CA LYS A 116 4.70 18.60 10.16
C LYS A 116 5.37 17.28 9.82
N LYS A 117 4.68 16.41 9.08
CA LYS A 117 5.15 15.06 8.71
C LYS A 117 4.74 14.72 7.28
N VAL A 118 5.47 13.79 6.65
CA VAL A 118 5.17 13.29 5.31
C VAL A 118 5.20 11.76 5.28
N ILE A 119 4.19 11.16 4.66
CA ILE A 119 4.15 9.72 4.34
C ILE A 119 4.22 9.57 2.82
N MET A 120 5.30 9.00 2.31
CA MET A 120 5.37 8.56 0.92
C MET A 120 4.53 7.29 0.74
N SER A 121 3.54 7.30 -0.14
CA SER A 121 2.72 6.13 -0.47
C SER A 121 3.37 5.21 -1.50
N ALA A 122 4.67 5.09 -1.46
CA ALA A 122 5.49 4.22 -2.31
C ALA A 122 6.84 3.97 -1.64
N PRO A 123 7.61 2.95 -2.06
CA PRO A 123 8.97 2.73 -1.55
C PRO A 123 9.86 3.95 -1.79
N SER A 124 10.58 4.37 -0.76
CA SER A 124 11.59 5.42 -0.89
C SER A 124 12.72 5.01 -1.84
N LYS A 125 13.22 5.97 -2.60
CA LYS A 125 14.34 5.77 -3.54
C LYS A 125 15.71 6.03 -2.91
N ASP A 126 15.72 6.47 -1.66
CA ASP A 126 16.92 6.77 -0.88
C ASP A 126 16.90 6.01 0.46
N SER A 127 17.56 6.56 1.48
CA SER A 127 17.62 5.99 2.83
C SER A 127 16.42 6.35 3.72
N THR A 128 15.40 7.04 3.22
CA THR A 128 14.19 7.36 4.01
C THR A 128 13.59 6.08 4.59
N PRO A 129 13.34 6.03 5.90
CA PRO A 129 12.87 4.84 6.57
C PRO A 129 11.52 4.34 6.02
N MET A 130 11.42 3.02 5.86
CA MET A 130 10.21 2.34 5.44
C MET A 130 9.55 1.66 6.63
N PHE A 131 8.24 1.83 6.72
CA PHE A 131 7.43 1.17 7.74
C PHE A 131 6.31 0.35 7.09
N VAL A 132 6.03 -0.79 7.72
CA VAL A 132 4.85 -1.61 7.49
C VAL A 132 4.13 -1.74 8.81
N TYR A 133 2.91 -1.22 8.86
CA TYR A 133 2.10 -1.24 10.07
C TYR A 133 1.89 -2.65 10.60
N GLY A 134 2.09 -2.84 11.91
CA GLY A 134 2.03 -4.13 12.61
C GLY A 134 3.30 -4.97 12.49
N VAL A 135 4.28 -4.56 11.66
CA VAL A 135 5.55 -5.30 11.51
C VAL A 135 6.69 -4.55 12.18
N ASN A 136 6.96 -3.31 11.78
CA ASN A 136 8.03 -2.50 12.34
C ASN A 136 7.61 -1.07 12.75
N ASP A 137 6.34 -0.75 12.76
CA ASP A 137 5.81 0.56 13.17
C ASP A 137 6.24 0.97 14.57
N LYS A 138 6.43 -0.01 15.49
CA LYS A 138 6.93 0.22 16.85
C LYS A 138 8.38 0.75 16.90
N THR A 139 9.12 0.67 15.81
CA THR A 139 10.47 1.21 15.70
C THR A 139 10.49 2.67 15.22
N TYR A 140 9.32 3.28 15.00
CA TYR A 140 9.22 4.69 14.68
C TYR A 140 9.78 5.54 15.84
N ALA A 141 10.68 6.46 15.53
CA ALA A 141 11.43 7.24 16.49
C ALA A 141 11.35 8.76 16.20
N GLY A 142 10.23 9.22 15.63
CA GLY A 142 9.97 10.65 15.42
C GLY A 142 10.43 11.21 14.06
N GLN A 143 10.72 10.36 13.08
CA GLN A 143 11.12 10.82 11.74
C GLN A 143 10.02 11.70 11.11
N ASP A 144 10.43 12.80 10.46
CA ASP A 144 9.50 13.73 9.81
C ASP A 144 8.96 13.19 8.48
N ILE A 145 9.77 12.38 7.81
CA ILE A 145 9.46 11.81 6.51
C ILE A 145 9.65 10.30 6.57
N ILE A 146 8.62 9.56 6.20
CA ILE A 146 8.64 8.10 6.14
C ILE A 146 8.07 7.59 4.82
N SER A 147 8.36 6.35 4.51
CA SER A 147 7.71 5.59 3.43
C SER A 147 6.84 4.48 4.01
N ASN A 148 5.62 4.33 3.49
CA ASN A 148 4.74 3.20 3.81
C ASN A 148 5.05 1.95 2.95
N ALA A 149 6.25 1.89 2.35
CA ALA A 149 6.68 0.84 1.44
C ALA A 149 5.70 0.65 0.24
N SER A 150 5.61 -0.56 -0.34
CA SER A 150 4.64 -0.89 -1.39
C SER A 150 3.50 -1.75 -0.85
N CYS A 151 2.40 -1.85 -1.61
CA CYS A 151 1.31 -2.77 -1.31
C CYS A 151 1.79 -4.22 -1.21
N THR A 152 2.66 -4.65 -2.13
CA THR A 152 3.26 -5.99 -2.11
C THR A 152 4.15 -6.21 -0.88
N THR A 153 4.94 -5.20 -0.46
CA THR A 153 5.74 -5.29 0.77
C THR A 153 4.83 -5.40 2.01
N ASN A 154 3.73 -4.65 2.03
CA ASN A 154 2.73 -4.72 3.10
C ASN A 154 2.05 -6.10 3.19
N CYS A 155 1.90 -6.81 2.07
CA CYS A 155 1.40 -8.19 2.06
C CYS A 155 2.48 -9.20 2.47
N LEU A 156 3.68 -9.07 1.93
CA LEU A 156 4.76 -10.04 2.12
C LEU A 156 5.37 -9.98 3.54
N ALA A 157 5.51 -8.80 4.12
CA ALA A 157 6.17 -8.63 5.40
C ALA A 157 5.48 -9.34 6.58
N PRO A 158 4.15 -9.29 6.75
CA PRO A 158 3.47 -10.02 7.83
C PRO A 158 3.69 -11.53 7.78
N ILE A 159 3.50 -12.17 6.62
CA ILE A 159 3.72 -13.62 6.49
C ILE A 159 5.20 -13.99 6.63
N SER A 160 6.12 -13.15 6.14
CA SER A 160 7.56 -13.35 6.33
C SER A 160 7.97 -13.22 7.79
N LYS A 161 7.37 -12.28 8.53
CA LYS A 161 7.59 -12.14 9.98
C LYS A 161 7.20 -13.41 10.72
N VAL A 162 5.99 -13.91 10.51
CA VAL A 162 5.51 -15.13 11.19
C VAL A 162 6.39 -16.33 10.86
N LEU A 163 6.73 -16.53 9.58
CA LEU A 163 7.62 -17.65 9.19
C LEU A 163 9.01 -17.50 9.80
N ASN A 164 9.57 -16.30 9.78
CA ASN A 164 10.91 -16.06 10.32
C ASN A 164 10.97 -16.23 11.85
N ASP A 165 9.97 -15.69 12.56
CA ASP A 165 9.93 -15.74 14.02
C ASP A 165 9.72 -17.18 14.54
N LYS A 166 8.91 -17.98 13.85
CA LYS A 166 8.58 -19.36 14.28
C LYS A 166 9.53 -20.42 13.75
N PHE A 167 10.02 -20.28 12.50
CA PHE A 167 10.74 -21.34 11.80
C PHE A 167 12.10 -20.88 11.23
N GLY A 168 12.34 -19.56 11.18
CA GLY A 168 13.52 -18.96 10.56
C GLY A 168 13.54 -19.12 9.04
N ILE A 169 13.59 -18.01 8.30
CA ILE A 169 13.78 -18.03 6.85
C ILE A 169 15.26 -18.06 6.53
N LYS A 170 15.70 -19.08 5.80
CA LYS A 170 17.05 -19.17 5.27
C LYS A 170 17.21 -18.37 3.99
N ARG A 171 16.29 -18.55 3.04
CA ARG A 171 16.19 -17.81 1.77
C ARG A 171 14.84 -18.02 1.11
N GLY A 172 14.45 -17.13 0.20
CA GLY A 172 13.20 -17.29 -0.52
C GLY A 172 13.11 -16.47 -1.80
N LEU A 173 12.24 -16.94 -2.69
CA LEU A 173 11.85 -16.26 -3.93
C LEU A 173 10.37 -15.95 -3.89
N MET A 174 10.02 -14.70 -4.16
CA MET A 174 8.64 -14.25 -4.20
C MET A 174 8.23 -13.95 -5.65
N THR A 175 7.05 -14.41 -6.02
CA THR A 175 6.35 -13.93 -7.21
C THR A 175 5.05 -13.26 -6.77
N THR A 176 4.81 -12.03 -7.18
CA THR A 176 3.49 -11.45 -7.04
C THR A 176 2.76 -11.49 -8.37
N ILE A 177 1.59 -12.15 -8.38
CA ILE A 177 0.60 -12.08 -9.44
C ILE A 177 -0.22 -10.83 -9.14
N HIS A 178 0.04 -9.76 -9.89
CA HIS A 178 -0.39 -8.42 -9.51
C HIS A 178 -1.43 -7.87 -10.47
N ALA A 179 -2.49 -7.30 -9.93
CA ALA A 179 -3.50 -6.59 -10.71
C ALA A 179 -2.88 -5.45 -11.54
N ALA A 180 -3.57 -5.07 -12.61
CA ALA A 180 -3.19 -3.92 -13.44
C ALA A 180 -3.21 -2.63 -12.60
N THR A 181 -2.25 -1.75 -12.83
CA THR A 181 -2.20 -0.42 -12.21
C THR A 181 -2.10 0.65 -13.29
N ALA A 182 -2.19 1.93 -12.92
CA ALA A 182 -2.12 3.04 -13.86
C ALA A 182 -0.82 3.09 -14.70
N THR A 183 0.20 2.31 -14.37
CA THR A 183 1.44 2.21 -15.13
C THR A 183 1.37 1.24 -16.31
N GLN A 184 0.40 0.32 -16.32
CA GLN A 184 0.17 -0.57 -17.44
C GLN A 184 -0.51 0.17 -18.60
N LYS A 185 -0.21 -0.25 -19.83
CA LYS A 185 -0.85 0.28 -21.04
C LYS A 185 -2.13 -0.49 -21.35
N THR A 186 -3.18 0.20 -21.79
CA THR A 186 -4.40 -0.44 -22.29
C THR A 186 -4.14 -1.17 -23.60
N VAL A 187 -3.40 -0.51 -24.52
CA VAL A 187 -2.93 -1.03 -25.81
C VAL A 187 -1.42 -0.85 -25.91
N ASP A 188 -0.78 -1.55 -26.86
CA ASP A 188 0.67 -1.43 -27.06
C ASP A 188 1.09 0.03 -27.27
N GLY A 189 2.09 0.47 -26.52
CA GLY A 189 2.60 1.84 -26.56
C GLY A 189 4.07 1.92 -26.10
N PRO A 190 4.74 3.04 -26.36
CA PRO A 190 6.16 3.17 -26.07
C PRO A 190 6.43 3.08 -24.57
N SER A 191 7.48 2.34 -24.21
CA SER A 191 8.06 2.29 -22.86
C SER A 191 9.57 2.33 -22.97
N LYS A 192 10.19 3.34 -22.32
CA LYS A 192 11.65 3.56 -22.44
C LYS A 192 12.47 2.66 -21.53
N LYS A 193 11.93 2.29 -20.36
CA LYS A 193 12.66 1.55 -19.31
C LYS A 193 12.37 0.06 -19.30
N ASP A 194 11.13 -0.30 -19.55
CA ASP A 194 10.66 -1.69 -19.54
C ASP A 194 9.80 -1.92 -20.78
N TRP A 195 10.36 -2.58 -21.77
CA TRP A 195 9.66 -2.84 -23.04
C TRP A 195 8.41 -3.70 -22.85
N ARG A 196 8.45 -4.67 -21.90
CA ARG A 196 7.28 -5.47 -21.55
C ARG A 196 6.15 -4.64 -20.96
N GLY A 197 6.49 -3.62 -20.14
CA GLY A 197 5.53 -2.67 -19.60
C GLY A 197 4.87 -1.75 -20.64
N GLY A 198 5.36 -1.74 -21.89
CA GLY A 198 4.74 -1.06 -23.04
C GLY A 198 3.64 -1.88 -23.72
N ARG A 199 3.47 -3.16 -23.37
CA ARG A 199 2.45 -4.03 -23.97
C ARG A 199 1.09 -3.86 -23.30
N GLY A 200 0.02 -4.04 -24.08
CA GLY A 200 -1.36 -3.94 -23.59
C GLY A 200 -1.69 -4.99 -22.54
N ILE A 201 -2.23 -4.56 -21.40
CA ILE A 201 -2.50 -5.44 -20.26
C ILE A 201 -3.67 -6.39 -20.49
N LEU A 202 -4.66 -6.01 -21.30
CA LEU A 202 -5.90 -6.78 -21.48
C LEU A 202 -5.68 -8.18 -22.08
N GLU A 203 -4.63 -8.33 -22.90
CA GLU A 203 -4.33 -9.57 -23.61
C GLU A 203 -3.08 -10.30 -23.08
N ASN A 204 -2.43 -9.76 -22.03
CA ASN A 204 -1.10 -10.23 -21.67
C ASN A 204 -0.93 -10.48 -20.17
N MET A 205 -0.14 -11.50 -19.86
CA MET A 205 0.58 -11.62 -18.58
C MET A 205 1.96 -10.98 -18.78
N ILE A 206 2.30 -9.98 -17.97
CA ILE A 206 3.48 -9.15 -18.17
C ILE A 206 4.48 -9.34 -17.02
N PRO A 207 5.57 -10.12 -17.19
CA PRO A 207 6.65 -10.18 -16.20
C PRO A 207 7.31 -8.82 -16.04
N SER A 208 7.52 -8.41 -14.79
CA SER A 208 8.06 -7.11 -14.42
C SER A 208 8.99 -7.25 -13.21
N SER A 209 10.01 -6.41 -13.13
CA SER A 209 10.84 -6.35 -11.94
C SER A 209 10.10 -5.71 -10.76
N THR A 210 10.42 -6.14 -9.55
CA THR A 210 9.91 -5.52 -8.33
C THR A 210 10.99 -5.48 -7.24
N GLY A 211 11.01 -4.39 -6.49
CA GLY A 211 11.84 -4.25 -5.30
C GLY A 211 11.14 -4.72 -4.00
N ALA A 212 9.90 -5.16 -4.07
CA ALA A 212 9.06 -5.41 -2.90
C ALA A 212 9.65 -6.46 -1.94
N ALA A 213 10.19 -7.56 -2.47
CA ALA A 213 10.81 -8.61 -1.65
C ALA A 213 12.11 -8.13 -1.00
N LYS A 214 12.91 -7.33 -1.70
CA LYS A 214 14.12 -6.72 -1.12
C LYS A 214 13.77 -5.69 -0.05
N ALA A 215 12.66 -4.98 -0.21
CA ALA A 215 12.18 -3.99 0.75
C ALA A 215 11.77 -4.64 2.09
N VAL A 216 11.38 -5.93 2.11
CA VAL A 216 11.14 -6.66 3.36
C VAL A 216 12.41 -6.67 4.24
N GLY A 217 13.60 -6.79 3.65
CA GLY A 217 14.86 -6.69 4.41
C GLY A 217 15.17 -5.31 4.99
N LYS A 218 14.48 -4.23 4.54
CA LYS A 218 14.55 -2.91 5.19
C LYS A 218 13.59 -2.79 6.36
N VAL A 219 12.50 -3.54 6.32
CA VAL A 219 11.44 -3.57 7.35
C VAL A 219 11.75 -4.59 8.43
N LEU A 220 12.30 -5.75 8.04
CA LEU A 220 12.75 -6.85 8.88
C LEU A 220 14.26 -7.07 8.60
N PRO A 221 15.17 -6.39 9.30
CA PRO A 221 16.60 -6.40 9.00
C PRO A 221 17.25 -7.80 9.00
N GLU A 222 16.71 -8.75 9.77
CA GLU A 222 17.14 -10.15 9.81
C GLU A 222 16.87 -10.92 8.51
N LEU A 223 16.00 -10.39 7.64
CA LEU A 223 15.72 -10.92 6.31
C LEU A 223 16.50 -10.20 5.19
N ASN A 224 17.38 -9.27 5.53
CA ASN A 224 18.16 -8.56 4.53
C ASN A 224 19.03 -9.53 3.71
N GLY A 225 18.90 -9.45 2.38
CA GLY A 225 19.62 -10.32 1.45
C GLY A 225 19.05 -11.73 1.30
N LYS A 226 18.05 -12.14 2.09
CA LYS A 226 17.46 -13.47 2.04
C LYS A 226 16.30 -13.61 1.06
N LEU A 227 15.62 -12.50 0.72
CA LEU A 227 14.44 -12.48 -0.14
C LEU A 227 14.69 -11.65 -1.40
N THR A 228 14.27 -12.18 -2.54
CA THR A 228 14.14 -11.43 -3.80
C THR A 228 12.93 -11.95 -4.58
N GLY A 229 12.57 -11.29 -5.69
CA GLY A 229 11.39 -11.74 -6.42
C GLY A 229 11.09 -10.93 -7.68
N MET A 230 9.97 -11.29 -8.29
CA MET A 230 9.46 -10.66 -9.50
C MET A 230 7.95 -10.44 -9.39
N SER A 231 7.42 -9.66 -10.31
CA SER A 231 5.98 -9.43 -10.48
C SER A 231 5.52 -9.98 -11.83
N VAL A 232 4.33 -10.54 -11.88
CA VAL A 232 3.60 -10.81 -13.13
C VAL A 232 2.34 -9.97 -13.10
N ARG A 233 2.23 -8.99 -13.99
CA ARG A 233 1.01 -8.19 -14.15
C ARG A 233 0.00 -8.98 -14.97
N VAL A 234 -1.25 -9.01 -14.50
CA VAL A 234 -2.35 -9.77 -15.11
C VAL A 234 -3.56 -8.85 -15.38
N PRO A 235 -4.45 -9.21 -16.33
CA PRO A 235 -5.63 -8.41 -16.67
C PRO A 235 -6.74 -8.53 -15.62
N THR A 236 -6.40 -8.19 -14.38
CA THR A 236 -7.31 -8.10 -13.23
C THR A 236 -7.33 -6.68 -12.74
N SER A 237 -8.48 -6.14 -12.41
CA SER A 237 -8.63 -4.72 -12.07
C SER A 237 -8.08 -4.38 -10.69
N ASP A 238 -8.18 -5.33 -9.75
CA ASP A 238 -7.75 -5.19 -8.37
C ASP A 238 -7.59 -6.55 -7.71
N VAL A 239 -7.03 -6.57 -6.52
CA VAL A 239 -6.61 -7.72 -5.70
C VAL A 239 -5.48 -8.52 -6.35
N SER A 240 -4.39 -8.56 -5.65
CA SER A 240 -3.14 -9.21 -6.03
C SER A 240 -2.83 -10.39 -5.10
N PHE A 241 -1.88 -11.21 -5.52
CA PHE A 241 -1.54 -12.45 -4.85
C PHE A 241 -0.02 -12.60 -4.71
N VAL A 242 0.46 -12.81 -3.51
CA VAL A 242 1.86 -13.14 -3.22
C VAL A 242 2.03 -14.64 -3.14
N ASP A 243 2.99 -15.15 -3.88
CA ASP A 243 3.54 -16.51 -3.81
C ASP A 243 4.96 -16.39 -3.26
N LEU A 244 5.19 -16.84 -2.03
CA LEU A 244 6.49 -16.91 -1.40
C LEU A 244 6.95 -18.37 -1.28
N THR A 245 7.92 -18.76 -2.06
CA THR A 245 8.61 -20.05 -1.93
C THR A 245 9.89 -19.84 -1.13
N CYS A 246 10.05 -20.52 0.00
CA CYS A 246 11.21 -20.34 0.87
C CYS A 246 11.71 -21.63 1.49
N GLU A 247 13.00 -21.61 1.84
CA GLU A 247 13.70 -22.62 2.64
C GLU A 247 13.74 -22.11 4.08
N LEU A 248 13.27 -22.94 5.01
CA LEU A 248 13.24 -22.67 6.44
C LEU A 248 14.50 -23.24 7.14
N ASN A 249 14.85 -22.69 8.31
CA ASN A 249 15.93 -23.21 9.14
C ASN A 249 15.49 -24.40 10.00
N THR A 250 14.21 -24.42 10.39
CA THR A 250 13.64 -25.44 11.28
C THR A 250 12.64 -26.27 10.49
N GLU A 251 12.74 -27.58 10.60
CA GLU A 251 11.74 -28.50 10.04
C GLU A 251 10.38 -28.31 10.71
N CYS A 252 9.34 -28.28 9.90
CA CYS A 252 7.94 -28.17 10.36
C CYS A 252 7.00 -28.85 9.37
N THR A 253 5.77 -29.05 9.80
CA THR A 253 4.67 -29.45 8.90
C THR A 253 3.94 -28.24 8.36
N TYR A 254 3.25 -28.38 7.25
CA TYR A 254 2.42 -27.30 6.70
C TYR A 254 1.30 -26.90 7.67
N ASP A 255 0.74 -27.86 8.41
CA ASP A 255 -0.28 -27.60 9.44
C ASP A 255 0.26 -26.71 10.58
N GLN A 256 1.54 -26.89 10.95
CA GLN A 256 2.18 -26.00 11.93
C GLN A 256 2.35 -24.58 11.40
N ILE A 257 2.65 -24.43 10.10
CA ILE A 257 2.68 -23.10 9.44
C ILE A 257 1.29 -22.47 9.44
N CYS A 258 0.26 -23.22 9.05
CA CYS A 258 -1.12 -22.74 9.05
C CYS A 258 -1.57 -22.33 10.47
N ALA A 259 -1.24 -23.13 11.49
CA ALA A 259 -1.55 -22.81 12.88
C ALA A 259 -0.85 -21.52 13.34
N ALA A 260 0.43 -21.33 13.01
CA ALA A 260 1.18 -20.12 13.34
C ALA A 260 0.61 -18.87 12.65
N MET A 261 0.21 -18.99 11.37
CA MET A 261 -0.42 -17.90 10.64
C MET A 261 -1.78 -17.53 11.24
N LYS A 262 -2.58 -18.53 11.61
CA LYS A 262 -3.89 -18.31 12.26
C LYS A 262 -3.73 -17.66 13.62
N GLU A 263 -2.82 -18.15 14.45
CA GLU A 263 -2.49 -17.56 15.76
C GLU A 263 -2.11 -16.08 15.62
N ALA A 264 -1.24 -15.75 14.66
CA ALA A 264 -0.82 -14.37 14.41
C ALA A 264 -1.97 -13.49 13.90
N ALA A 265 -2.80 -14.01 12.99
CA ALA A 265 -3.96 -13.30 12.44
C ALA A 265 -5.04 -12.99 13.48
N GLU A 266 -5.24 -13.87 14.44
CA GLU A 266 -6.17 -13.68 15.55
C GLU A 266 -5.57 -12.89 16.73
N GLY A 267 -4.24 -12.83 16.80
CA GLY A 267 -3.43 -12.23 17.89
C GLY A 267 -2.72 -10.93 17.49
N GLU A 268 -1.38 -10.98 17.44
CA GLU A 268 -0.53 -9.79 17.28
C GLU A 268 -0.70 -9.04 15.97
N LEU A 269 -1.09 -9.73 14.89
CA LEU A 269 -1.32 -9.15 13.57
C LEU A 269 -2.81 -9.02 13.22
N LYS A 270 -3.69 -9.00 14.22
CA LYS A 270 -5.13 -8.81 14.01
C LYS A 270 -5.40 -7.49 13.29
N GLY A 271 -6.23 -7.56 12.21
CA GLY A 271 -6.55 -6.42 11.36
C GLY A 271 -5.46 -6.09 10.33
N ILE A 272 -4.36 -6.85 10.28
CA ILE A 272 -3.25 -6.72 9.34
C ILE A 272 -3.12 -8.01 8.53
N LEU A 273 -2.90 -9.13 9.22
CA LEU A 273 -2.93 -10.48 8.66
C LEU A 273 -4.34 -11.07 8.79
N GLY A 274 -4.85 -11.62 7.71
CA GLY A 274 -6.02 -12.48 7.68
C GLY A 274 -5.62 -13.93 7.47
N TYR A 275 -6.57 -14.83 7.69
CA TYR A 275 -6.44 -16.27 7.45
C TYR A 275 -7.69 -16.77 6.75
N THR A 276 -7.53 -17.58 5.72
CA THR A 276 -8.63 -18.28 5.07
C THR A 276 -8.23 -19.74 4.77
N ASP A 277 -9.20 -20.65 4.91
CA ASP A 277 -9.13 -22.04 4.47
C ASP A 277 -10.31 -22.37 3.54
N GLU A 278 -10.93 -21.36 2.96
CA GLU A 278 -12.01 -21.47 1.99
C GLU A 278 -11.47 -21.51 0.56
N ALA A 279 -12.30 -21.96 -0.40
CA ALA A 279 -11.98 -21.96 -1.83
C ALA A 279 -12.32 -20.59 -2.44
N VAL A 280 -11.42 -19.61 -2.28
CA VAL A 280 -11.61 -18.21 -2.64
C VAL A 280 -10.81 -17.81 -3.87
N VAL A 281 -11.19 -16.68 -4.45
CA VAL A 281 -10.51 -16.05 -5.58
C VAL A 281 -10.34 -14.54 -5.33
N SER A 282 -9.63 -13.84 -6.19
CA SER A 282 -9.25 -12.44 -5.99
C SER A 282 -10.43 -11.51 -5.68
N THR A 283 -11.58 -11.69 -6.34
CA THR A 283 -12.74 -10.78 -6.16
C THR A 283 -13.37 -10.85 -4.77
N ASP A 284 -13.11 -11.92 -4.02
CA ASP A 284 -13.63 -12.10 -2.66
C ASP A 284 -12.93 -11.20 -1.63
N PHE A 285 -11.80 -10.59 -2.02
CA PHE A 285 -11.00 -9.72 -1.16
C PHE A 285 -11.02 -8.23 -1.55
N ARG A 286 -11.92 -7.84 -2.46
CA ARG A 286 -12.12 -6.41 -2.73
C ARG A 286 -12.59 -5.71 -1.48
N ASP A 287 -12.05 -4.51 -1.25
CA ASP A 287 -12.36 -3.67 -0.09
C ASP A 287 -11.96 -4.31 1.26
N ASP A 288 -11.10 -5.34 1.25
CA ASP A 288 -10.52 -5.85 2.48
C ASP A 288 -9.43 -4.89 2.99
N ALA A 289 -9.64 -4.35 4.19
CA ALA A 289 -8.71 -3.41 4.81
C ALA A 289 -7.42 -4.07 5.35
N ARG A 290 -7.35 -5.40 5.40
CA ARG A 290 -6.13 -6.13 5.76
C ARG A 290 -5.18 -6.15 4.57
N THR A 291 -3.90 -6.08 4.82
CA THR A 291 -2.87 -6.04 3.77
C THR A 291 -2.29 -7.39 3.40
N SER A 292 -2.65 -8.45 4.10
CA SER A 292 -2.13 -9.80 3.87
C SER A 292 -3.16 -10.82 4.34
N ILE A 293 -3.75 -11.60 3.46
CA ILE A 293 -4.69 -12.65 3.82
C ILE A 293 -4.08 -13.98 3.42
N PHE A 294 -3.51 -14.68 4.42
CA PHE A 294 -2.90 -15.99 4.21
C PHE A 294 -3.94 -17.02 3.77
N ASP A 295 -3.66 -17.68 2.65
CA ASP A 295 -4.49 -18.75 2.08
C ASP A 295 -3.90 -20.12 2.42
N ALA A 296 -4.50 -20.79 3.38
CA ALA A 296 -4.05 -22.09 3.87
C ALA A 296 -4.18 -23.20 2.82
N LYS A 297 -5.09 -23.07 1.84
CA LYS A 297 -5.31 -24.09 0.81
C LYS A 297 -4.48 -23.86 -0.45
N ALA A 298 -3.94 -22.66 -0.67
CA ALA A 298 -3.14 -22.36 -1.84
C ALA A 298 -1.65 -22.71 -1.68
N GLY A 299 -1.17 -22.93 -0.45
CA GLY A 299 0.21 -23.26 -0.16
C GLY A 299 0.58 -24.72 -0.42
N ILE A 300 1.86 -25.00 -0.54
CA ILE A 300 2.40 -26.33 -0.84
C ILE A 300 3.69 -26.53 -0.02
N GLN A 301 3.88 -27.69 0.55
CA GLN A 301 5.13 -28.11 1.18
C GLN A 301 5.74 -29.28 0.44
N LEU A 302 7.03 -29.22 0.09
CA LEU A 302 7.74 -30.30 -0.59
C LEU A 302 8.40 -31.24 0.42
N ASP A 303 9.02 -30.67 1.45
CA ASP A 303 9.66 -31.41 2.55
C ASP A 303 9.58 -30.57 3.85
N GLY A 304 10.15 -31.02 4.93
CA GLY A 304 10.10 -30.37 6.24
C GLY A 304 10.61 -28.92 6.27
N THR A 305 11.37 -28.49 5.26
CA THR A 305 12.01 -27.16 5.23
C THR A 305 11.68 -26.33 3.99
N PHE A 306 11.15 -26.94 2.93
CA PHE A 306 10.89 -26.22 1.67
C PHE A 306 9.39 -26.04 1.42
N VAL A 307 8.93 -24.80 1.52
CA VAL A 307 7.51 -24.45 1.53
C VAL A 307 7.20 -23.30 0.59
N LYS A 308 6.01 -23.35 0.01
CA LYS A 308 5.33 -22.25 -0.65
C LYS A 308 4.17 -21.80 0.22
N VAL A 309 4.11 -20.52 0.55
CA VAL A 309 2.96 -19.88 1.20
C VAL A 309 2.38 -18.80 0.32
N CYS A 310 1.07 -18.64 0.39
CA CYS A 310 0.33 -17.73 -0.46
C CYS A 310 -0.49 -16.75 0.35
N SER A 311 -0.60 -15.51 -0.14
CA SER A 311 -1.37 -14.46 0.52
C SER A 311 -2.01 -13.51 -0.47
N TRP A 312 -3.30 -13.20 -0.25
CA TRP A 312 -4.08 -12.22 -1.00
C TRP A 312 -3.95 -10.82 -0.41
N TYR A 313 -4.16 -9.81 -1.23
CA TYR A 313 -4.24 -8.42 -0.77
C TYR A 313 -4.97 -7.54 -1.77
N ASP A 314 -5.89 -6.72 -1.28
CA ASP A 314 -6.38 -5.57 -2.04
C ASP A 314 -5.25 -4.54 -2.10
N ASN A 315 -4.65 -4.40 -3.30
CA ASN A 315 -3.47 -3.57 -3.49
C ASN A 315 -3.76 -2.07 -3.45
N GLU A 316 -5.02 -1.67 -3.44
CA GLU A 316 -5.47 -0.28 -3.34
C GLU A 316 -6.07 0.01 -1.96
N TRP A 317 -7.13 -0.71 -1.57
CA TRP A 317 -7.88 -0.44 -0.34
C TRP A 317 -7.10 -0.83 0.92
N GLY A 318 -6.63 -2.05 1.02
CA GLY A 318 -5.86 -2.52 2.18
C GLY A 318 -4.63 -1.65 2.42
N TYR A 319 -3.90 -1.33 1.34
CA TYR A 319 -2.74 -0.45 1.40
C TYR A 319 -3.09 0.96 1.88
N SER A 320 -4.16 1.56 1.35
CA SER A 320 -4.59 2.92 1.71
C SER A 320 -5.03 3.03 3.17
N ASN A 321 -5.69 2.00 3.71
CA ASN A 321 -6.00 1.92 5.13
C ASN A 321 -4.72 1.92 5.99
N LYS A 322 -3.65 1.23 5.58
CA LYS A 322 -2.38 1.19 6.35
C LYS A 322 -1.57 2.48 6.24
N VAL A 323 -1.73 3.26 5.17
CA VAL A 323 -1.21 4.64 5.12
C VAL A 323 -1.84 5.48 6.24
N LEU A 324 -3.14 5.35 6.50
CA LEU A 324 -3.83 6.08 7.56
C LEU A 324 -3.50 5.53 8.96
N GLU A 325 -3.32 4.22 9.11
CA GLU A 325 -2.80 3.66 10.36
C GLU A 325 -1.39 4.19 10.67
N MET A 326 -0.51 4.28 9.68
CA MET A 326 0.80 4.91 9.87
C MET A 326 0.68 6.40 10.17
N ALA A 327 -0.32 7.11 9.63
CA ALA A 327 -0.59 8.50 10.03
C ALA A 327 -0.93 8.60 11.52
N ARG A 328 -1.71 7.67 12.09
CA ARG A 328 -1.96 7.58 13.53
C ARG A 328 -0.69 7.34 14.35
N VAL A 329 0.22 6.51 13.82
CA VAL A 329 1.49 6.22 14.51
C VAL A 329 2.37 7.46 14.58
N ILE A 330 2.55 8.15 13.45
CA ILE A 330 3.50 9.27 13.38
C ILE A 330 2.93 10.59 13.92
N ALA A 331 1.63 10.69 14.12
CA ALA A 331 0.98 11.86 14.73
C ALA A 331 1.21 11.98 16.25
N LYS A 332 1.63 10.89 16.88
CA LYS A 332 1.95 10.84 18.33
C LYS A 332 3.30 11.49 18.59
#